data_63fb055a551b6caca3ccd1850257617d
#
_entry.id   63fb055a551b6caca3ccd1850257617d
#
_cell.length_a   1.000
_cell.length_b   1.000
_cell.length_c   1.000
_cell.angle_alpha   90.00
_cell.angle_beta   90.00
_cell.angle_gamma   90.00
#
_symmetry.space_group_name_H-M   'P 1'
#
loop_
_entity.id
_entity.type
_entity.pdbx_description
1 polymer ?
#
loop_
_entity_poly.entity_id
_entity_poly.type
_entity_poly.pdbx_seq_one_letter_code
_entity_poly.pdbx_strand_id
1 'polypeptide(L)'
;LSHAHSRGIVHRDIKPQNVMVLRDGSVKVADFGIARVASGGHSTLTQEALGSVHYISPEQARGSHIDARSDLYSAGVVLYEMITGRLPFEGDTPVSVAIQHINSIPLSPRELDPTIPEALEAITMKAMAPNPDNRYPSADAMLADLEEFRKNPSINFDYDVSEFVPEEPEEGAMTQIR
;
A
#
# COMPACT_ATOMS: atom_id res chain seq x y z
N LEU A 1 -5.92 -12.03 3.45
CA LEU A 1 -5.17 -11.27 4.49
C LEU A 1 -5.85 -11.34 5.86
N SER A 2 -7.16 -11.17 5.94
CA SER A 2 -7.90 -11.18 7.21
C SER A 2 -7.58 -12.42 8.05
N HIS A 3 -7.58 -13.60 7.44
CA HIS A 3 -7.27 -14.86 8.13
C HIS A 3 -5.84 -14.90 8.69
N ALA A 4 -4.85 -14.46 7.93
CA ALA A 4 -3.46 -14.39 8.39
C ALA A 4 -3.30 -13.37 9.53
N HIS A 5 -3.89 -12.19 9.37
CA HIS A 5 -3.83 -11.12 10.36
C HIS A 5 -4.51 -11.52 11.68
N SER A 6 -5.62 -12.26 11.63
CA SER A 6 -6.29 -12.77 12.84
C SER A 6 -5.42 -13.74 13.66
N ARG A 7 -4.39 -14.29 13.04
CA ARG A 7 -3.40 -15.18 13.66
C ARG A 7 -2.07 -14.50 13.97
N GLY A 8 -2.02 -13.17 13.87
CA GLY A 8 -0.81 -12.38 14.12
C GLY A 8 0.25 -12.48 13.03
N ILE A 9 -0.11 -12.93 11.83
CA ILE A 9 0.80 -13.08 10.70
C ILE A 9 0.63 -11.91 9.76
N VAL A 10 1.70 -11.15 9.54
CA VAL A 10 1.80 -10.08 8.55
C VAL A 10 2.57 -10.62 7.34
N HIS A 11 2.04 -10.42 6.14
CA HIS A 11 2.65 -10.96 4.92
C HIS A 11 3.98 -10.27 4.59
N ARG A 12 4.00 -8.95 4.59
CA ARG A 12 5.16 -8.05 4.33
C ARG A 12 5.61 -7.93 2.88
N ASP A 13 5.07 -8.71 1.97
CA ASP A 13 5.46 -8.69 0.55
C ASP A 13 4.26 -8.88 -0.38
N ILE A 14 3.17 -8.17 -0.12
CA ILE A 14 1.99 -8.15 -0.98
C ILE A 14 2.34 -7.43 -2.28
N LYS A 15 2.23 -8.17 -3.37
CA LYS A 15 2.47 -7.70 -4.75
C LYS A 15 1.78 -8.66 -5.72
N PRO A 16 1.55 -8.27 -6.99
CA PRO A 16 0.85 -9.12 -7.96
C PRO A 16 1.50 -10.50 -8.14
N GLN A 17 2.82 -10.60 -8.09
CA GLN A 17 3.54 -11.85 -8.24
C GLN A 17 3.23 -12.87 -7.12
N ASN A 18 2.77 -12.41 -5.97
CA ASN A 18 2.38 -13.24 -4.83
C ASN A 18 0.87 -13.47 -4.74
N VAL A 19 0.11 -13.00 -5.73
CA VAL A 19 -1.34 -13.21 -5.82
C VAL A 19 -1.65 -14.20 -6.93
N MET A 20 -2.21 -15.34 -6.56
CA MET A 20 -2.57 -16.40 -7.50
C MET A 20 -4.08 -16.41 -7.73
N VAL A 21 -4.48 -16.34 -8.99
CA VAL A 21 -5.88 -16.52 -9.39
C VAL A 21 -6.05 -17.95 -9.89
N LEU A 22 -6.88 -18.73 -9.23
CA LEU A 22 -7.15 -20.11 -9.58
C LEU A 22 -8.18 -20.20 -10.71
N ARG A 23 -8.31 -21.39 -11.33
CA ARG A 23 -9.23 -21.60 -12.46
C ARG A 23 -10.70 -21.39 -12.09
N ASP A 24 -11.07 -21.58 -10.85
CA ASP A 24 -12.42 -21.33 -10.31
C ASP A 24 -12.69 -19.85 -9.98
N GLY A 25 -11.71 -18.96 -10.24
CA GLY A 25 -11.78 -17.54 -9.91
C GLY A 25 -11.41 -17.19 -8.47
N SER A 26 -11.11 -18.18 -7.63
CA SER A 26 -10.63 -17.91 -6.27
C SER A 26 -9.22 -17.33 -6.28
N VAL A 27 -8.92 -16.52 -5.27
CA VAL A 27 -7.63 -15.81 -5.13
C VAL A 27 -6.92 -16.32 -3.89
N LYS A 28 -5.63 -16.64 -4.04
CA LYS A 28 -4.75 -17.02 -2.94
C LYS A 28 -3.50 -16.16 -2.92
N VAL A 29 -3.05 -15.84 -1.73
CA VAL A 29 -1.79 -15.12 -1.49
C VAL A 29 -0.71 -16.15 -1.13
N ALA A 30 0.40 -16.07 -1.84
CA ALA A 30 1.55 -16.96 -1.66
C ALA A 30 2.75 -16.21 -1.07
N ASP A 31 3.80 -16.94 -0.71
CA ASP A 31 5.12 -16.43 -0.30
C ASP A 31 5.08 -15.39 0.83
N PHE A 32 4.53 -15.79 1.98
CA PHE A 32 4.62 -14.98 3.20
C PHE A 32 6.07 -14.67 3.53
N GLY A 33 6.40 -13.39 3.76
CA GLY A 33 7.76 -12.83 3.89
C GLY A 33 8.57 -13.27 5.11
N ILE A 34 8.17 -14.32 5.82
CA ILE A 34 8.82 -14.84 7.02
C ILE A 34 10.27 -15.27 6.74
N ALA A 35 10.56 -15.78 5.53
CA ALA A 35 11.90 -16.21 5.14
C ALA A 35 12.91 -15.07 4.96
N ARG A 36 12.46 -13.81 4.84
CA ARG A 36 13.35 -12.65 4.65
C ARG A 36 13.95 -12.13 5.94
N VAL A 37 13.35 -12.41 7.09
CA VAL A 37 13.85 -12.01 8.41
C VAL A 37 15.07 -12.83 8.82
N ALA A 38 15.22 -14.03 8.29
CA ALA A 38 16.32 -14.94 8.64
C ALA A 38 17.59 -14.71 7.82
N SER A 39 17.51 -14.03 6.68
CA SER A 39 18.67 -13.71 5.84
C SER A 39 19.16 -12.29 6.11
N GLY A 40 19.72 -12.06 7.29
CA GLY A 40 20.48 -10.84 7.63
C GLY A 40 21.80 -10.74 6.85
N GLY A 41 21.79 -11.07 5.58
CA GLY A 41 22.94 -11.01 4.69
C GLY A 41 22.71 -9.97 3.61
N HIS A 42 23.69 -9.14 3.39
CA HIS A 42 23.83 -8.14 2.34
C HIS A 42 22.99 -8.46 1.10
N SER A 43 21.84 -7.80 0.97
CA SER A 43 21.01 -7.91 -0.23
C SER A 43 21.75 -7.23 -1.37
N THR A 44 22.34 -8.02 -2.22
CA THR A 44 22.51 -7.59 -3.61
C THR A 44 21.13 -7.17 -4.10
N LEU A 45 21.02 -5.93 -4.59
CA LEU A 45 19.82 -5.37 -5.19
C LEU A 45 19.43 -6.21 -6.40
N THR A 46 18.73 -7.31 -6.17
CA THR A 46 18.19 -8.17 -7.21
C THR A 46 16.96 -7.53 -7.83
N GLN A 47 16.60 -7.93 -9.04
CA GLN A 47 15.35 -7.51 -9.68
C GLN A 47 14.13 -7.78 -8.79
N GLU A 48 14.19 -8.78 -7.90
CA GLU A 48 13.15 -9.07 -6.90
C GLU A 48 12.99 -7.94 -5.88
N ALA A 49 14.10 -7.37 -5.39
CA ALA A 49 14.06 -6.22 -4.49
C ALA A 49 13.48 -4.99 -5.19
N LEU A 50 13.82 -4.76 -6.45
CA LEU A 50 13.24 -3.68 -7.26
C LEU A 50 11.73 -3.89 -7.48
N GLY A 51 11.30 -5.12 -7.77
CA GLY A 51 9.88 -5.45 -7.93
C GLY A 51 9.07 -5.22 -6.66
N SER A 52 9.63 -5.58 -5.49
CA SER A 52 8.95 -5.42 -4.20
C SER A 52 8.85 -3.97 -3.75
N VAL A 53 9.83 -3.12 -4.05
CA VAL A 53 9.86 -1.72 -3.61
C VAL A 53 8.69 -0.89 -4.15
N HIS A 54 8.12 -1.27 -5.28
CA HIS A 54 6.94 -0.59 -5.84
C HIS A 54 5.69 -0.72 -4.98
N TYR A 55 5.66 -1.69 -4.07
CA TYR A 55 4.47 -2.04 -3.25
C TYR A 55 4.71 -1.89 -1.74
N ILE A 56 5.90 -1.52 -1.30
CA ILE A 56 6.21 -1.41 0.13
C ILE A 56 5.49 -0.23 0.79
N SER A 57 5.17 -0.40 2.07
CA SER A 57 4.61 0.69 2.87
C SER A 57 5.69 1.72 3.27
N PRO A 58 5.28 2.97 3.58
CA PRO A 58 6.20 3.98 4.11
C PRO A 58 6.98 3.51 5.35
N GLU A 59 6.33 2.83 6.28
CA GLU A 59 6.95 2.30 7.50
C GLU A 59 7.98 1.20 7.18
N GLN A 60 7.74 0.36 6.18
CA GLN A 60 8.74 -0.60 5.70
C GLN A 60 9.95 0.11 5.09
N ALA A 61 9.72 1.14 4.29
CA ALA A 61 10.77 1.93 3.67
C ALA A 61 11.66 2.64 4.71
N ARG A 62 11.06 3.06 5.84
CA ARG A 62 11.78 3.68 6.96
C ARG A 62 12.46 2.67 7.87
N GLY A 63 12.17 1.37 7.76
CA GLY A 63 12.60 0.37 8.74
C GLY A 63 11.93 0.51 10.10
N SER A 64 10.74 1.12 10.14
CA SER A 64 9.95 1.32 11.34
C SER A 64 9.11 0.09 11.70
N HIS A 65 8.33 0.17 12.78
CA HIS A 65 7.42 -0.89 13.19
C HIS A 65 6.39 -1.21 12.10
N ILE A 66 6.23 -2.50 11.82
CA ILE A 66 5.34 -3.03 10.79
C ILE A 66 4.24 -3.85 11.44
N ASP A 67 2.99 -3.60 11.04
CA ASP A 67 1.83 -4.39 11.44
C ASP A 67 0.95 -4.75 10.24
N ALA A 68 -0.24 -5.29 10.49
CA ALA A 68 -1.19 -5.70 9.47
C ALA A 68 -1.56 -4.57 8.49
N ARG A 69 -1.53 -3.31 8.92
CA ARG A 69 -1.87 -2.15 8.09
C ARG A 69 -0.84 -1.89 7.00
N SER A 70 0.40 -2.39 7.14
CA SER A 70 1.40 -2.37 6.08
C SER A 70 0.97 -3.23 4.89
N ASP A 71 0.39 -4.39 5.13
CA ASP A 71 -0.18 -5.23 4.08
C ASP A 71 -1.36 -4.56 3.37
N LEU A 72 -2.16 -3.78 4.11
CA LEU A 72 -3.29 -3.03 3.53
C LEU A 72 -2.82 -1.90 2.62
N TYR A 73 -1.71 -1.23 2.95
CA TYR A 73 -1.08 -0.26 2.07
C TYR A 73 -0.64 -0.93 0.77
N SER A 74 0.07 -2.04 0.86
CA SER A 74 0.54 -2.80 -0.31
C SER A 74 -0.62 -3.32 -1.17
N ALA A 75 -1.71 -3.78 -0.54
CA ALA A 75 -2.94 -4.15 -1.24
C ALA A 75 -3.56 -2.93 -1.96
N GLY A 76 -3.49 -1.75 -1.35
CA GLY A 76 -3.89 -0.49 -1.98
C GLY A 76 -3.07 -0.16 -3.22
N VAL A 77 -1.75 -0.37 -3.17
CA VAL A 77 -0.86 -0.19 -4.34
C VAL A 77 -1.23 -1.16 -5.47
N VAL A 78 -1.49 -2.42 -5.14
CA VAL A 78 -1.97 -3.42 -6.12
C VAL A 78 -3.29 -2.97 -6.74
N LEU A 79 -4.24 -2.51 -5.93
CA LEU A 79 -5.51 -1.99 -6.42
C LEU A 79 -5.33 -0.75 -7.31
N TYR A 80 -4.44 0.16 -6.93
CA TYR A 80 -4.08 1.33 -7.73
C TYR A 80 -3.60 0.91 -9.13
N GLU A 81 -2.66 -0.03 -9.20
CA GLU A 81 -2.14 -0.56 -10.47
C GLU A 81 -3.24 -1.25 -11.29
N MET A 82 -4.11 -2.02 -10.65
CA MET A 82 -5.21 -2.72 -11.33
C MET A 82 -6.19 -1.75 -11.98
N ILE A 83 -6.55 -0.67 -11.32
CA ILE A 83 -7.58 0.26 -11.81
C ILE A 83 -7.02 1.34 -12.74
N THR A 84 -5.73 1.66 -12.66
CA THR A 84 -5.09 2.72 -13.48
C THR A 84 -4.21 2.17 -14.58
N GLY A 85 -3.73 0.93 -14.47
CA GLY A 85 -2.71 0.36 -15.34
C GLY A 85 -1.30 0.90 -15.07
N ARG A 86 -1.10 1.67 -13.99
CA ARG A 86 0.18 2.29 -13.64
C ARG A 86 0.50 2.10 -12.16
N LEU A 87 1.79 2.06 -11.84
CA LEU A 87 2.27 2.15 -10.48
C LEU A 87 2.11 3.60 -9.96
N PRO A 88 1.83 3.79 -8.66
CA PRO A 88 1.72 5.13 -8.09
C PRO A 88 3.05 5.87 -8.09
N PHE A 89 4.16 5.15 -7.93
CA PHE A 89 5.51 5.70 -7.92
C PHE A 89 6.45 4.84 -8.76
N GLU A 90 7.31 5.52 -9.52
CA GLU A 90 8.34 4.90 -10.36
C GLU A 90 9.64 5.68 -10.23
N GLY A 91 10.76 5.03 -10.49
CA GLY A 91 12.09 5.64 -10.43
C GLY A 91 13.18 4.67 -10.91
N ASP A 92 14.37 5.21 -11.12
CA ASP A 92 15.50 4.45 -11.68
C ASP A 92 16.15 3.50 -10.67
N THR A 93 15.95 3.75 -9.38
CA THR A 93 16.55 2.96 -8.29
C THR A 93 15.49 2.57 -7.25
N PRO A 94 15.68 1.44 -6.54
CA PRO A 94 14.80 1.08 -5.42
C PRO A 94 14.72 2.15 -4.34
N VAL A 95 15.82 2.83 -4.04
CA VAL A 95 15.88 3.90 -3.04
C VAL A 95 15.02 5.09 -3.45
N SER A 96 15.04 5.50 -4.72
CA SER A 96 14.22 6.61 -5.21
C SER A 96 12.72 6.31 -5.11
N VAL A 97 12.33 5.09 -5.40
CA VAL A 97 10.93 4.65 -5.26
C VAL A 97 10.52 4.58 -3.79
N ALA A 98 11.37 4.03 -2.92
CA ALA A 98 11.11 3.97 -1.48
C ALA A 98 10.90 5.36 -0.87
N ILE A 99 11.73 6.32 -1.25
CA ILE A 99 11.59 7.72 -0.80
C ILE A 99 10.26 8.33 -1.23
N GLN A 100 9.79 8.03 -2.44
CA GLN A 100 8.49 8.51 -2.91
C GLN A 100 7.33 7.94 -2.07
N HIS A 101 7.37 6.67 -1.66
CA HIS A 101 6.39 6.11 -0.74
C HIS A 101 6.34 6.83 0.61
N ILE A 102 7.47 7.36 1.07
CA ILE A 102 7.55 8.10 2.33
C ILE A 102 7.04 9.54 2.19
N ASN A 103 7.43 10.24 1.13
CA ASN A 103 7.35 11.71 1.06
C ASN A 103 6.43 12.23 -0.05
N SER A 104 6.03 11.41 -1.00
CA SER A 104 5.30 11.88 -2.18
C SER A 104 3.83 11.48 -2.13
N ILE A 105 3.00 12.27 -2.82
CA ILE A 105 1.59 11.98 -3.04
C ILE A 105 1.46 11.47 -4.46
N PRO A 106 0.87 10.28 -4.69
CA PRO A 106 0.62 9.81 -6.04
C PRO A 106 -0.49 10.62 -6.69
N LEU A 107 -0.53 10.63 -8.02
CA LEU A 107 -1.72 11.10 -8.73
C LEU A 107 -2.92 10.27 -8.28
N SER A 108 -4.05 10.93 -8.04
CA SER A 108 -5.27 10.20 -7.73
C SER A 108 -5.72 9.38 -8.96
N PRO A 109 -6.32 8.20 -8.77
CA PRO A 109 -6.71 7.35 -9.90
C PRO A 109 -7.55 8.05 -10.97
N ARG A 110 -8.46 8.93 -10.57
CA ARG A 110 -9.32 9.66 -11.51
C ARG A 110 -8.62 10.79 -12.27
N GLU A 111 -7.45 11.24 -11.82
CA GLU A 111 -6.58 12.13 -12.61
C GLU A 111 -5.98 11.39 -13.81
N LEU A 112 -5.76 10.08 -13.67
CA LEU A 112 -5.27 9.23 -14.75
C LEU A 112 -6.41 8.75 -15.67
N ASP A 113 -7.55 8.41 -15.10
CA ASP A 113 -8.73 7.95 -15.81
C ASP A 113 -10.03 8.40 -15.09
N PRO A 114 -10.68 9.46 -15.60
CA PRO A 114 -11.91 9.99 -14.98
C PRO A 114 -13.09 9.02 -14.98
N THR A 115 -13.03 7.91 -15.71
CA THR A 115 -14.08 6.88 -15.73
C THR A 115 -14.03 5.95 -14.51
N ILE A 116 -12.95 5.98 -13.75
CA ILE A 116 -12.84 5.21 -12.50
C ILE A 116 -13.89 5.73 -11.50
N PRO A 117 -14.68 4.85 -10.87
CA PRO A 117 -15.67 5.25 -9.86
C PRO A 117 -15.01 5.97 -8.68
N GLU A 118 -15.63 7.04 -8.21
CA GLU A 118 -15.13 7.82 -7.06
C GLU A 118 -14.97 6.97 -5.80
N ALA A 119 -15.89 6.04 -5.57
CA ALA A 119 -15.81 5.13 -4.43
C ALA A 119 -14.58 4.24 -4.48
N LEU A 120 -14.22 3.75 -5.65
CA LEU A 120 -13.05 2.89 -5.84
C LEU A 120 -11.74 3.66 -5.66
N GLU A 121 -11.68 4.90 -6.14
CA GLU A 121 -10.59 5.83 -5.85
C GLU A 121 -10.46 6.07 -4.34
N ALA A 122 -11.56 6.35 -3.66
CA ALA A 122 -11.58 6.60 -2.21
C ALA A 122 -11.04 5.42 -1.41
N ILE A 123 -11.46 4.20 -1.73
CA ILE A 123 -10.96 2.97 -1.09
C ILE A 123 -9.46 2.82 -1.30
N THR A 124 -9.00 3.00 -2.53
CA THR A 124 -7.59 2.88 -2.91
C THR A 124 -6.73 3.88 -2.16
N MET A 125 -7.12 5.14 -2.15
CA MET A 125 -6.35 6.21 -1.51
C MET A 125 -6.36 6.07 0.02
N LYS A 126 -7.47 5.64 0.61
CA LYS A 126 -7.52 5.35 2.05
C LYS A 126 -6.57 4.23 2.44
N ALA A 127 -6.55 3.13 1.69
CA ALA A 127 -5.62 2.03 1.93
C ALA A 127 -4.16 2.49 1.83
N MET A 128 -3.86 3.43 0.94
CA MET A 128 -2.54 3.98 0.70
C MET A 128 -2.22 5.23 1.53
N ALA A 129 -3.00 5.57 2.55
CA ALA A 129 -2.68 6.70 3.42
C ALA A 129 -1.28 6.53 4.03
N PRO A 130 -0.42 7.56 3.99
CA PRO A 130 0.96 7.48 4.51
C PRO A 130 1.00 7.15 6.00
N ASN A 131 0.12 7.77 6.80
CA ASN A 131 -0.02 7.45 8.21
C ASN A 131 -0.91 6.19 8.36
N PRO A 132 -0.40 5.11 8.98
CA PRO A 132 -1.18 3.91 9.22
C PRO A 132 -2.50 4.14 9.97
N ASP A 133 -2.56 5.15 10.84
CA ASP A 133 -3.77 5.48 11.61
C ASP A 133 -4.91 6.01 10.75
N ASN A 134 -4.60 6.54 9.56
CA ASN A 134 -5.57 7.03 8.59
C ASN A 134 -6.01 5.96 7.57
N ARG A 135 -5.38 4.79 7.59
CA ARG A 135 -5.78 3.64 6.77
C ARG A 135 -6.96 2.90 7.38
N TYR A 136 -7.40 1.84 6.72
CA TYR A 136 -8.31 0.88 7.31
C TYR A 136 -7.67 0.22 8.54
N PRO A 137 -8.41 0.07 9.65
CA PRO A 137 -7.87 -0.56 10.86
C PRO A 137 -7.65 -2.07 10.68
N SER A 138 -8.31 -2.69 9.71
CA SER A 138 -8.24 -4.13 9.44
C SER A 138 -8.56 -4.45 7.98
N ALA A 139 -8.18 -5.65 7.55
CA ALA A 139 -8.59 -6.17 6.24
C ALA A 139 -10.11 -6.30 6.13
N ASP A 140 -10.79 -6.65 7.21
CA ASP A 140 -12.25 -6.76 7.23
C ASP A 140 -12.92 -5.40 7.01
N ALA A 141 -12.37 -4.32 7.56
CA ALA A 141 -12.86 -2.97 7.32
C ALA A 141 -12.72 -2.55 5.85
N MET A 142 -11.61 -2.87 5.22
CA MET A 142 -11.40 -2.62 3.78
C MET A 142 -12.36 -3.46 2.93
N LEU A 143 -12.55 -4.73 3.28
CA LEU A 143 -13.51 -5.62 2.62
C LEU A 143 -14.93 -5.09 2.70
N ALA A 144 -15.34 -4.55 3.84
CA ALA A 144 -16.67 -3.98 4.03
C ALA A 144 -16.93 -2.85 3.02
N ASP A 145 -15.98 -1.95 2.81
CA ASP A 145 -16.10 -0.87 1.84
C ASP A 145 -16.11 -1.40 0.39
N LEU A 146 -15.29 -2.39 0.07
CA LEU A 146 -15.31 -3.04 -1.24
C LEU A 146 -16.65 -3.73 -1.52
N GLU A 147 -17.27 -4.37 -0.52
CA GLU A 147 -18.60 -4.97 -0.63
C GLU A 147 -19.70 -3.90 -0.80
N GLU A 148 -19.63 -2.80 -0.10
CA GLU A 148 -20.56 -1.66 -0.30
C GLU A 148 -20.44 -1.08 -1.70
N PHE A 149 -19.21 -0.92 -2.22
CA PHE A 149 -18.98 -0.52 -3.60
C PHE A 149 -19.56 -1.54 -4.60
N ARG A 150 -19.36 -2.82 -4.37
CA ARG A 150 -19.91 -3.87 -5.24
C ARG A 150 -21.43 -3.83 -5.33
N LYS A 151 -22.11 -3.56 -4.22
CA LYS A 151 -23.57 -3.43 -4.15
C LYS A 151 -24.08 -2.13 -4.75
N ASN A 152 -23.33 -1.04 -4.59
CA ASN A 152 -23.68 0.29 -5.08
C ASN A 152 -22.42 1.00 -5.62
N PRO A 153 -22.11 0.84 -6.92
CA PRO A 153 -20.93 1.49 -7.52
C PRO A 153 -20.92 3.01 -7.47
N SER A 154 -22.07 3.63 -7.21
CA SER A 154 -22.21 5.09 -7.11
C SER A 154 -22.13 5.60 -5.66
N ILE A 155 -21.81 4.74 -4.71
CA ILE A 155 -21.68 5.13 -3.30
C ILE A 155 -20.62 6.22 -3.12
N ASN A 156 -20.89 7.17 -2.23
CA ASN A 156 -19.93 8.16 -1.78
C ASN A 156 -19.56 7.87 -0.32
N PHE A 157 -18.29 7.56 -0.06
CA PHE A 157 -17.82 7.31 1.30
C PHE A 157 -17.52 8.57 2.09
N ASP A 158 -17.47 9.74 1.43
CA ASP A 158 -17.23 11.05 2.06
C ASP A 158 -15.95 11.09 2.93
N TYR A 159 -14.87 10.50 2.44
CA TYR A 159 -13.58 10.54 3.12
C TYR A 159 -12.88 11.88 2.91
N ASP A 160 -12.26 12.39 3.98
CA ASP A 160 -11.42 13.58 3.91
C ASP A 160 -10.10 13.26 3.19
N VAL A 161 -9.92 13.83 2.01
CA VAL A 161 -8.70 13.62 1.20
C VAL A 161 -7.44 14.16 1.87
N SER A 162 -7.56 15.09 2.81
CA SER A 162 -6.40 15.61 3.56
C SER A 162 -5.74 14.54 4.43
N GLU A 163 -6.48 13.53 4.87
CA GLU A 163 -5.95 12.40 5.65
C GLU A 163 -5.03 11.49 4.83
N PHE A 164 -5.06 11.62 3.50
CA PHE A 164 -4.27 10.79 2.58
C PHE A 164 -2.98 11.47 2.11
N VAL A 165 -2.68 12.63 2.66
CA VAL A 165 -1.48 13.41 2.36
C VAL A 165 -0.42 13.13 3.42
N PRO A 166 0.87 12.99 3.07
CA PRO A 166 1.95 12.93 4.05
C PRO A 166 1.93 14.15 4.96
N GLU A 167 2.15 13.92 6.26
CA GLU A 167 2.36 15.04 7.19
C GLU A 167 3.58 15.85 6.72
N GLU A 168 3.43 17.17 6.60
CA GLU A 168 4.56 18.03 6.38
C GLU A 168 5.53 17.88 7.56
N PRO A 169 6.85 17.74 7.32
CA PRO A 169 7.80 17.71 8.41
C PRO A 169 7.65 19.02 9.19
N GLU A 170 7.42 18.91 10.49
CA GLU A 170 7.36 20.08 11.37
C GLU A 170 8.61 20.96 11.10
N GLU A 171 8.40 22.18 10.60
CA GLU A 171 9.42 23.22 10.55
C GLU A 171 9.78 23.63 11.97
N GLY A 172 10.60 22.84 12.66
CA GLY A 172 10.91 23.08 14.05
C GLY A 172 12.18 22.44 14.59
N ALA A 173 12.90 21.67 13.80
CA ALA A 173 14.16 21.06 14.25
C ALA A 173 15.39 21.64 13.52
N MET A 174 15.48 22.96 13.35
CA MET A 174 16.77 23.59 13.16
C MET A 174 17.45 23.69 14.52
N THR A 175 18.10 22.61 14.94
CA THR A 175 19.08 22.67 16.01
C THR A 175 20.22 23.58 15.54
N GLN A 176 20.27 24.78 16.09
CA GLN A 176 21.44 25.64 15.97
C GLN A 176 22.64 24.90 16.56
N ILE A 177 23.49 24.38 15.69
CA ILE A 177 24.83 23.99 16.09
C ILE A 177 25.64 25.28 16.19
N ARG A 178 25.97 25.65 17.42
CA ARG A 178 27.03 26.64 17.72
C ARG A 178 28.34 25.90 17.86
#